data_cea936446036b9595bc8892402858d1a
#
_entry.id   cea936446036b9595bc8892402858d1a
#
_cell.length_a   1.000
_cell.length_b   1.000
_cell.length_c   1.000
_cell.angle_alpha   90.00
_cell.angle_beta   90.00
_cell.angle_gamma   90.00
#
_symmetry.space_group_name_H-M   'P 1'
#
loop_
_entity.id
_entity.type
_entity.pdbx_description
1 polymer ?
#
loop_
_entity_poly.entity_id
_entity_poly.type
_entity_poly.pdbx_seq_one_letter_code
_entity_poly.pdbx_strand_id
1 'polypeptide(L)'
;TEYPDEDGFWSVTTADDVHAVSRDWQTFSSELGGVTAVTDSILPLELQRAMFIGMDPPKHDRLKALFQRGFTPKRIARHEDEIRAIAVRVLDGLAGRETADLVNDVAQPVVSRVIHSFMGVPEEDDAVWARLMNAILGAGDPDLNPEGPEAVMQRDVPEIFERCRQLIADRRANPRDDLTSVLVHAEVDGERLEEHEIVMGFFLLVAAGNDSTKATYASAMRALIEHPDQRRLLLEDPSLIPGAVEEALRMFPAFAHFRRTATRDTELNGRRIRAGDKVVMWYVSSNRDETRYEDPDRFDVRRNPEHQAFGAGGRHFCLGTALARLELRILIEETLARYPEMELAGRPVHAESPFINQLKTLPVRLAP
;
A
#
# COMPACT_ATOMS: atom_id res chain seq x y z
N THR A 1 -12.12 17.13 -12.57
CA THR A 1 -13.17 16.96 -11.55
C THR A 1 -13.16 18.20 -10.69
N GLU A 2 -14.24 18.95 -10.70
CA GLU A 2 -14.41 20.09 -9.79
C GLU A 2 -14.87 19.53 -8.44
N TYR A 3 -14.09 19.74 -7.42
CA TYR A 3 -14.51 19.60 -6.03
C TYR A 3 -14.98 20.98 -5.55
N PRO A 4 -16.12 21.10 -4.88
CA PRO A 4 -16.76 22.41 -4.59
C PRO A 4 -15.88 23.41 -3.86
N ASP A 5 -14.91 22.93 -3.07
CA ASP A 5 -14.07 23.75 -2.20
C ASP A 5 -12.58 23.67 -2.55
N GLU A 6 -12.22 23.15 -3.74
CA GLU A 6 -10.82 23.02 -4.16
C GLU A 6 -10.61 23.51 -5.58
N ASP A 7 -9.47 24.19 -5.80
CA ASP A 7 -8.98 24.50 -7.14
C ASP A 7 -8.74 23.19 -7.93
N GLY A 8 -8.91 23.25 -9.23
CA GLY A 8 -8.65 22.13 -10.14
C GLY A 8 -7.20 21.63 -10.08
N PHE A 9 -6.92 20.52 -10.74
CA PHE A 9 -5.58 19.94 -10.82
C PHE A 9 -5.27 19.45 -12.24
N TRP A 10 -3.98 19.34 -12.54
CA TRP A 10 -3.49 18.69 -13.75
C TRP A 10 -3.54 17.17 -13.55
N SER A 11 -4.25 16.46 -14.44
CA SER A 11 -4.24 15.00 -14.49
C SER A 11 -3.12 14.51 -15.38
N VAL A 12 -2.18 13.76 -14.83
CA VAL A 12 -1.08 13.11 -15.55
C VAL A 12 -1.40 11.62 -15.64
N THR A 13 -1.61 11.14 -16.87
CA THR A 13 -2.24 9.84 -17.14
C THR A 13 -1.38 8.89 -17.96
N THR A 14 -0.37 9.39 -18.68
CA THR A 14 0.55 8.57 -19.46
C THR A 14 1.73 8.09 -18.61
N ALA A 15 2.29 6.93 -18.94
CA ALA A 15 3.40 6.35 -18.18
C ALA A 15 4.65 7.24 -18.21
N ASP A 16 4.94 7.88 -19.33
CA ASP A 16 6.12 8.73 -19.48
C ASP A 16 6.00 10.02 -18.67
N ASP A 17 4.84 10.67 -18.70
CA ASP A 17 4.61 11.89 -17.95
C ASP A 17 4.59 11.63 -16.44
N VAL A 18 3.96 10.54 -15.99
CA VAL A 18 3.98 10.10 -14.60
C VAL A 18 5.42 9.83 -14.14
N HIS A 19 6.23 9.19 -15.00
CA HIS A 19 7.65 8.97 -14.72
C HIS A 19 8.43 10.28 -14.60
N ALA A 20 8.21 11.23 -15.52
CA ALA A 20 8.87 12.54 -15.50
C ALA A 20 8.56 13.31 -14.21
N VAL A 21 7.27 13.43 -13.85
CA VAL A 21 6.82 14.12 -12.63
C VAL A 21 7.36 13.43 -11.37
N SER A 22 7.35 12.10 -11.32
CA SER A 22 7.80 11.33 -10.16
C SER A 22 9.30 11.53 -9.85
N ARG A 23 10.13 11.78 -10.86
CA ARG A 23 11.59 11.89 -10.71
C ARG A 23 12.08 13.31 -10.48
N ASP A 24 11.38 14.30 -11.00
CA ASP A 24 11.77 15.71 -10.87
C ASP A 24 11.17 16.33 -9.60
N TRP A 25 11.65 15.89 -8.44
CA TRP A 25 11.23 16.40 -7.15
C TRP A 25 11.53 17.89 -6.94
N GLN A 26 12.49 18.44 -7.66
CA GLN A 26 12.86 19.87 -7.59
C GLN A 26 11.78 20.74 -8.19
N THR A 27 11.12 20.27 -9.26
CA THR A 27 9.99 20.95 -9.90
C THR A 27 8.65 20.53 -9.29
N PHE A 28 8.52 19.28 -8.83
CA PHE A 28 7.26 18.69 -8.36
C PHE A 28 7.40 18.20 -6.91
N SER A 29 7.09 19.10 -5.99
CA SER A 29 7.22 18.90 -4.54
C SER A 29 6.13 18.03 -3.95
N SER A 30 6.48 17.16 -2.99
CA SER A 30 5.55 16.47 -2.10
C SER A 30 5.19 17.31 -0.88
N GLU A 31 6.11 18.17 -0.40
CA GLU A 31 5.98 18.93 0.85
C GLU A 31 5.01 20.11 0.74
N LEU A 32 4.96 20.79 -0.42
CA LEU A 32 4.19 22.03 -0.57
C LEU A 32 2.68 21.83 -0.41
N GLY A 33 2.12 20.73 -0.91
CA GLY A 33 0.67 20.54 -0.91
C GLY A 33 0.21 19.13 -0.51
N GLY A 34 1.10 18.31 0.04
CA GLY A 34 0.80 16.92 0.38
C GLY A 34 0.77 16.00 -0.84
N VAL A 35 0.31 14.77 -0.62
CA VAL A 35 0.44 13.68 -1.57
C VAL A 35 -0.89 13.17 -2.15
N THR A 36 -2.03 13.71 -1.69
CA THR A 36 -3.38 13.36 -2.17
C THR A 36 -3.96 14.43 -3.08
N ALA A 37 -4.79 14.07 -4.06
CA ALA A 37 -5.39 14.98 -5.04
C ALA A 37 -6.24 16.07 -4.35
N VAL A 38 -7.06 15.65 -3.40
CA VAL A 38 -7.83 16.53 -2.51
C VAL A 38 -7.00 16.72 -1.26
N THR A 39 -6.76 17.99 -0.89
CA THR A 39 -6.01 18.33 0.33
C THR A 39 -6.79 17.84 1.56
N ASP A 40 -6.06 17.30 2.53
CA ASP A 40 -6.62 16.77 3.79
C ASP A 40 -7.68 15.67 3.63
N SER A 41 -7.77 15.03 2.44
CA SER A 41 -8.78 14.01 2.16
C SER A 41 -8.63 12.72 2.99
N ILE A 42 -7.43 12.45 3.52
CA ILE A 42 -7.13 11.28 4.36
C ILE A 42 -6.55 11.75 5.68
N LEU A 43 -5.53 12.61 5.64
CA LEU A 43 -4.84 13.14 6.80
C LEU A 43 -4.57 14.63 6.59
N PRO A 44 -4.60 15.46 7.65
CA PRO A 44 -4.21 16.87 7.59
C PRO A 44 -2.83 17.07 6.97
N LEU A 45 -2.64 18.15 6.21
CA LEU A 45 -1.40 18.45 5.50
C LEU A 45 -0.17 18.46 6.44
N GLU A 46 -0.32 19.01 7.63
CA GLU A 46 0.77 19.05 8.62
C GLU A 46 1.20 17.65 9.06
N LEU A 47 0.26 16.72 9.18
CA LEU A 47 0.57 15.34 9.51
C LEU A 47 1.22 14.61 8.32
N GLN A 48 0.79 14.91 7.08
CA GLN A 48 1.46 14.38 5.89
C GLN A 48 2.91 14.86 5.81
N ARG A 49 3.17 16.14 6.10
CA ARG A 49 4.52 16.74 6.13
C ARG A 49 5.42 16.20 7.24
N ALA A 50 4.85 15.67 8.30
CA ALA A 50 5.59 15.03 9.39
C ALA A 50 6.10 13.62 9.01
N MET A 51 5.56 13.01 7.95
CA MET A 51 5.97 11.72 7.42
C MET A 51 6.89 11.90 6.20
N PHE A 52 7.88 11.02 6.02
CA PHE A 52 8.81 11.17 4.88
C PHE A 52 8.15 11.09 3.51
N ILE A 53 6.94 10.50 3.38
CA ILE A 53 6.17 10.50 2.13
C ILE A 53 5.74 11.91 1.69
N GLY A 54 5.50 12.81 2.66
CA GLY A 54 5.14 14.21 2.44
C GLY A 54 6.32 15.18 2.60
N MET A 55 7.56 14.70 2.52
CA MET A 55 8.77 15.52 2.60
C MET A 55 9.50 15.57 1.27
N ASP A 56 10.28 16.62 1.08
CA ASP A 56 11.25 16.73 -0.01
C ASP A 56 12.70 16.53 0.49
N PRO A 57 13.66 16.17 -0.39
CA PRO A 57 15.07 16.19 -0.03
C PRO A 57 15.55 17.58 0.50
N PRO A 58 16.50 17.64 1.46
CA PRO A 58 17.27 16.50 1.99
C PRO A 58 16.60 15.72 3.13
N LYS A 59 15.53 16.25 3.76
CA LYS A 59 14.86 15.61 4.92
C LYS A 59 14.33 14.23 4.56
N HIS A 60 13.63 14.13 3.42
CA HIS A 60 13.13 12.86 2.89
C HIS A 60 14.23 11.80 2.80
N ASP A 61 15.37 12.15 2.18
CA ASP A 61 16.44 11.20 1.91
C ASP A 61 17.08 10.67 3.20
N ARG A 62 17.29 11.58 4.18
CA ARG A 62 17.80 11.21 5.51
C ARG A 62 16.91 10.19 6.21
N LEU A 63 15.62 10.48 6.31
CA LEU A 63 14.68 9.59 6.98
C LEU A 63 14.51 8.27 6.22
N LYS A 64 14.23 8.33 4.92
CA LYS A 64 14.04 7.13 4.10
C LYS A 64 15.23 6.18 4.15
N ALA A 65 16.46 6.70 4.11
CA ALA A 65 17.66 5.86 4.19
C ALA A 65 17.75 5.04 5.48
N LEU A 66 17.29 5.60 6.61
CA LEU A 66 17.23 4.90 7.89
C LEU A 66 16.22 3.74 7.85
N PHE A 67 15.01 4.03 7.40
CA PHE A 67 13.96 3.03 7.28
C PHE A 67 14.31 1.93 6.26
N GLN A 68 14.98 2.28 5.16
CA GLN A 68 15.38 1.35 4.10
C GLN A 68 16.28 0.21 4.59
N ARG A 69 17.03 0.40 5.67
CA ARG A 69 17.87 -0.65 6.27
C ARG A 69 17.06 -1.88 6.71
N GLY A 70 15.80 -1.68 7.11
CA GLY A 70 14.89 -2.75 7.50
C GLY A 70 14.26 -3.50 6.31
N PHE A 71 14.22 -2.89 5.12
CA PHE A 71 13.50 -3.41 3.95
C PHE A 71 14.40 -3.90 2.82
N THR A 72 15.66 -4.24 3.11
CA THR A 72 16.54 -4.81 2.07
C THR A 72 15.99 -6.16 1.59
N PRO A 73 16.08 -6.48 0.27
CA PRO A 73 15.59 -7.76 -0.26
C PRO A 73 16.13 -8.98 0.49
N LYS A 74 17.41 -8.93 0.90
CA LYS A 74 18.06 -10.01 1.67
C LYS A 74 17.44 -10.18 3.05
N ARG A 75 17.03 -9.09 3.73
CA ARG A 75 16.36 -9.17 5.03
C ARG A 75 14.95 -9.71 4.85
N ILE A 76 14.20 -9.19 3.90
CA ILE A 76 12.84 -9.63 3.59
C ILE A 76 12.81 -11.13 3.26
N ALA A 77 13.72 -11.64 2.42
CA ALA A 77 13.78 -13.05 2.06
C ALA A 77 13.95 -14.01 3.26
N ARG A 78 14.52 -13.54 4.38
CA ARG A 78 14.66 -14.38 5.59
C ARG A 78 13.34 -14.63 6.32
N HIS A 79 12.32 -13.80 6.06
CA HIS A 79 11.00 -13.92 6.66
C HIS A 79 10.02 -14.73 5.80
N GLU A 80 10.45 -15.33 4.68
CA GLU A 80 9.58 -16.09 3.79
C GLU A 80 8.85 -17.22 4.52
N ASP A 81 9.57 -18.01 5.32
CA ASP A 81 8.97 -19.13 6.07
C ASP A 81 7.97 -18.64 7.13
N GLU A 82 8.26 -17.53 7.80
CA GLU A 82 7.35 -16.92 8.78
C GLU A 82 6.08 -16.39 8.09
N ILE A 83 6.23 -15.65 6.99
CA ILE A 83 5.08 -15.11 6.23
C ILE A 83 4.22 -16.26 5.70
N ARG A 84 4.85 -17.31 5.19
CA ARG A 84 4.14 -18.50 4.71
C ARG A 84 3.40 -19.21 5.84
N ALA A 85 4.02 -19.37 7.01
CA ALA A 85 3.37 -19.97 8.18
C ALA A 85 2.15 -19.15 8.64
N ILE A 86 2.21 -17.82 8.58
CA ILE A 86 1.07 -16.94 8.87
C ILE A 86 -0.07 -17.19 7.85
N ALA A 87 0.24 -17.17 6.55
CA ALA A 87 -0.75 -17.38 5.49
C ALA A 87 -1.40 -18.77 5.59
N VAL A 88 -0.60 -19.82 5.79
CA VAL A 88 -1.05 -21.19 5.98
C VAL A 88 -2.01 -21.31 7.17
N ARG A 89 -1.62 -20.77 8.33
CA ARG A 89 -2.47 -20.80 9.55
C ARG A 89 -3.84 -20.15 9.32
N VAL A 90 -3.86 -18.99 8.64
CA VAL A 90 -5.10 -18.27 8.34
C VAL A 90 -5.97 -19.07 7.38
N LEU A 91 -5.40 -19.58 6.28
CA LEU A 91 -6.13 -20.35 5.27
C LEU A 91 -6.62 -21.70 5.82
N ASP A 92 -5.83 -22.37 6.66
CA ASP A 92 -6.25 -23.61 7.33
C ASP A 92 -7.43 -23.38 8.29
N GLY A 93 -7.57 -22.18 8.84
CA GLY A 93 -8.73 -21.77 9.63
C GLY A 93 -10.04 -21.71 8.85
N LEU A 94 -10.01 -21.76 7.51
CA LEU A 94 -11.19 -21.83 6.65
C LEU A 94 -11.63 -23.29 6.36
N ALA A 95 -10.88 -24.29 6.80
CA ALA A 95 -11.18 -25.68 6.53
C ALA A 95 -12.59 -26.05 7.03
N GLY A 96 -13.39 -26.67 6.15
CA GLY A 96 -14.77 -27.05 6.44
C GLY A 96 -15.81 -25.93 6.33
N ARG A 97 -15.41 -24.71 5.99
CA ARG A 97 -16.34 -23.62 5.67
C ARG A 97 -16.81 -23.74 4.21
N GLU A 98 -18.10 -23.49 3.96
CA GLU A 98 -18.64 -23.43 2.60
C GLU A 98 -18.27 -22.10 1.91
N THR A 99 -18.25 -21.02 2.67
CA THR A 99 -17.98 -19.67 2.17
C THR A 99 -16.97 -18.93 3.02
N ALA A 100 -16.27 -17.97 2.42
CA ALA A 100 -15.38 -17.05 3.09
C ALA A 100 -15.43 -15.68 2.43
N ASP A 101 -14.94 -14.65 3.13
CA ASP A 101 -14.60 -13.35 2.56
C ASP A 101 -13.07 -13.26 2.43
N LEU A 102 -12.54 -13.28 1.21
CA LEU A 102 -11.08 -13.24 1.00
C LEU A 102 -10.41 -11.94 1.50
N VAL A 103 -11.16 -10.85 1.63
CA VAL A 103 -10.64 -9.62 2.22
C VAL A 103 -10.51 -9.77 3.74
N ASN A 104 -11.61 -10.10 4.41
CA ASN A 104 -11.71 -10.06 5.87
C ASN A 104 -11.20 -11.33 6.55
N ASP A 105 -11.41 -12.51 5.92
CA ASP A 105 -11.02 -13.80 6.50
C ASP A 105 -9.57 -14.20 6.12
N VAL A 106 -8.98 -13.62 5.05
CA VAL A 106 -7.65 -14.02 4.57
C VAL A 106 -6.69 -12.83 4.49
N ALA A 107 -6.95 -11.85 3.60
CA ALA A 107 -5.99 -10.80 3.31
C ALA A 107 -5.71 -9.92 4.54
N GLN A 108 -6.76 -9.46 5.23
CA GLN A 108 -6.62 -8.59 6.40
C GLN A 108 -5.79 -9.25 7.52
N PRO A 109 -6.11 -10.46 8.00
CA PRO A 109 -5.35 -11.08 9.08
C PRO A 109 -3.90 -11.43 8.68
N VAL A 110 -3.66 -11.86 7.44
CA VAL A 110 -2.29 -12.17 7.00
C VAL A 110 -1.45 -10.92 6.90
N VAL A 111 -1.91 -9.92 6.14
CA VAL A 111 -1.15 -8.69 5.85
C VAL A 111 -0.91 -7.89 7.13
N SER A 112 -1.94 -7.77 7.98
CA SER A 112 -1.77 -7.10 9.29
C SER A 112 -0.74 -7.81 10.15
N ARG A 113 -0.82 -9.15 10.31
CA ARG A 113 0.15 -9.89 11.12
C ARG A 113 1.57 -9.75 10.58
N VAL A 114 1.75 -9.77 9.26
CA VAL A 114 3.08 -9.63 8.66
C VAL A 114 3.69 -8.26 8.97
N ILE A 115 2.98 -7.17 8.66
CA ILE A 115 3.53 -5.82 8.95
C ILE A 115 3.72 -5.58 10.44
N HIS A 116 2.83 -6.08 11.28
CA HIS A 116 2.93 -5.96 12.72
C HIS A 116 4.13 -6.76 13.28
N SER A 117 4.39 -7.99 12.76
CA SER A 117 5.57 -8.77 13.13
C SER A 117 6.85 -8.00 12.79
N PHE A 118 6.95 -7.44 11.58
CA PHE A 118 8.08 -6.61 11.17
C PHE A 118 8.30 -5.40 12.08
N MET A 119 7.22 -4.76 12.49
CA MET A 119 7.28 -3.60 13.38
C MET A 119 7.48 -3.98 14.85
N GLY A 120 7.38 -5.26 15.19
CA GLY A 120 7.51 -5.76 16.57
C GLY A 120 6.24 -5.59 17.41
N VAL A 121 5.08 -5.40 16.78
CA VAL A 121 3.78 -5.37 17.46
C VAL A 121 3.42 -6.77 17.94
N PRO A 122 2.99 -6.95 19.21
CA PRO A 122 2.51 -8.22 19.73
C PRO A 122 1.29 -8.76 18.96
N GLU A 123 1.19 -10.09 18.81
CA GLU A 123 0.10 -10.71 18.04
C GLU A 123 -1.29 -10.45 18.66
N GLU A 124 -1.37 -10.36 19.98
CA GLU A 124 -2.59 -10.03 20.72
C GLU A 124 -3.16 -8.65 20.39
N ASP A 125 -2.33 -7.73 19.87
CA ASP A 125 -2.73 -6.38 19.49
C ASP A 125 -3.16 -6.27 18.01
N ASP A 126 -3.01 -7.31 17.19
CA ASP A 126 -3.27 -7.26 15.74
C ASP A 126 -4.66 -6.74 15.39
N ALA A 127 -5.70 -7.21 16.09
CA ALA A 127 -7.08 -6.80 15.82
C ALA A 127 -7.29 -5.30 16.07
N VAL A 128 -6.64 -4.75 17.10
CA VAL A 128 -6.74 -3.32 17.43
C VAL A 128 -6.04 -2.49 16.37
N TRP A 129 -4.82 -2.87 15.99
CA TRP A 129 -4.07 -2.15 14.97
C TRP A 129 -4.76 -2.21 13.59
N ALA A 130 -5.28 -3.38 13.19
CA ALA A 130 -6.04 -3.54 11.95
C ALA A 130 -7.28 -2.63 11.93
N ARG A 131 -8.05 -2.57 13.02
CA ARG A 131 -9.19 -1.67 13.17
C ARG A 131 -8.79 -0.20 13.01
N LEU A 132 -7.73 0.21 13.70
CA LEU A 132 -7.24 1.60 13.65
C LEU A 132 -6.77 2.00 12.25
N MET A 133 -6.05 1.11 11.55
CA MET A 133 -5.58 1.38 10.18
C MET A 133 -6.75 1.44 9.20
N ASN A 134 -7.70 0.52 9.28
CA ASN A 134 -8.92 0.55 8.45
C ASN A 134 -9.71 1.84 8.65
N ALA A 135 -9.84 2.33 9.90
CA ALA A 135 -10.51 3.58 10.20
C ALA A 135 -9.83 4.79 9.53
N ILE A 136 -8.50 4.85 9.54
CA ILE A 136 -7.76 5.97 8.94
C ILE A 136 -7.83 5.94 7.41
N LEU A 137 -7.53 4.81 6.78
CA LEU A 137 -7.47 4.72 5.32
C LEU A 137 -8.87 4.70 4.67
N GLY A 138 -9.87 4.24 5.43
CA GLY A 138 -11.28 4.27 5.07
C GLY A 138 -12.07 5.40 5.72
N ALA A 139 -11.43 6.49 6.14
CA ALA A 139 -12.09 7.55 6.93
C ALA A 139 -13.34 8.14 6.27
N GLY A 140 -13.40 8.18 4.94
CA GLY A 140 -14.55 8.65 4.17
C GLY A 140 -15.60 7.58 3.84
N ASP A 141 -15.38 6.32 4.19
CA ASP A 141 -16.31 5.21 3.92
C ASP A 141 -17.20 4.96 5.15
N PRO A 142 -18.54 5.16 5.04
CA PRO A 142 -19.45 5.03 6.19
C PRO A 142 -19.55 3.60 6.75
N ASP A 143 -19.24 2.56 5.96
CA ASP A 143 -19.24 1.18 6.46
C ASP A 143 -17.98 0.88 7.29
N LEU A 144 -16.85 1.48 6.92
CA LEU A 144 -15.59 1.32 7.64
C LEU A 144 -15.49 2.30 8.83
N ASN A 145 -16.12 3.43 8.71
CA ASN A 145 -16.08 4.48 9.72
C ASN A 145 -17.44 5.19 9.87
N PRO A 146 -18.43 4.58 10.56
CA PRO A 146 -19.77 5.13 10.72
C PRO A 146 -19.81 6.48 11.44
N GLU A 147 -18.82 6.78 12.29
CA GLU A 147 -18.73 8.03 13.05
C GLU A 147 -18.06 9.18 12.27
N GLY A 148 -17.57 8.89 11.05
CA GLY A 148 -16.97 9.86 10.16
C GLY A 148 -15.50 10.21 10.45
N PRO A 149 -14.86 10.98 9.55
CA PRO A 149 -13.41 11.24 9.61
C PRO A 149 -12.99 12.06 10.84
N GLU A 150 -13.88 12.90 11.39
CA GLU A 150 -13.56 13.71 12.57
C GLU A 150 -13.34 12.81 13.81
N ALA A 151 -14.16 11.78 13.99
CA ALA A 151 -14.00 10.81 15.09
C ALA A 151 -12.67 10.04 14.98
N VAL A 152 -12.25 9.68 13.77
CA VAL A 152 -10.94 9.06 13.52
C VAL A 152 -9.81 9.97 13.98
N MET A 153 -9.85 11.25 13.62
CA MET A 153 -8.83 12.22 14.00
C MET A 153 -8.78 12.48 15.50
N GLN A 154 -9.92 12.48 16.18
CA GLN A 154 -9.99 12.76 17.62
C GLN A 154 -9.72 11.56 18.52
N ARG A 155 -10.01 10.34 18.07
CA ARG A 155 -9.90 9.11 18.84
C ARG A 155 -8.81 8.17 18.34
N ASP A 156 -8.89 7.77 17.06
CA ASP A 156 -8.09 6.67 16.55
C ASP A 156 -6.63 7.08 16.26
N VAL A 157 -6.41 8.26 15.71
CA VAL A 157 -5.04 8.77 15.48
C VAL A 157 -4.25 8.96 16.78
N PRO A 158 -4.81 9.60 17.84
CA PRO A 158 -4.13 9.67 19.14
C PRO A 158 -3.83 8.30 19.78
N GLU A 159 -4.77 7.33 19.65
CA GLU A 159 -4.56 5.97 20.14
C GLU A 159 -3.36 5.30 19.46
N ILE A 160 -3.25 5.42 18.13
CA ILE A 160 -2.10 4.87 17.39
C ILE A 160 -0.79 5.48 17.87
N PHE A 161 -0.74 6.80 17.99
CA PHE A 161 0.49 7.48 18.42
C PHE A 161 0.91 7.07 19.83
N GLU A 162 -0.05 6.87 20.72
CA GLU A 162 0.25 6.38 22.08
C GLU A 162 0.81 4.96 22.03
N ARG A 163 0.19 4.05 21.27
CA ARG A 163 0.69 2.69 21.06
C ARG A 163 2.09 2.66 20.43
N CYS A 164 2.34 3.54 19.45
CA CYS A 164 3.67 3.70 18.86
C CYS A 164 4.70 4.09 19.92
N ARG A 165 4.39 5.09 20.78
CA ARG A 165 5.31 5.54 21.84
C ARG A 165 5.61 4.44 22.85
N GLN A 166 4.58 3.68 23.25
CA GLN A 166 4.75 2.56 24.19
C GLN A 166 5.68 1.48 23.60
N LEU A 167 5.49 1.11 22.35
CA LEU A 167 6.35 0.15 21.67
C LEU A 167 7.78 0.68 21.50
N ILE A 168 7.96 1.94 21.13
CA ILE A 168 9.27 2.60 21.02
C ILE A 168 9.97 2.60 22.38
N ALA A 169 9.27 2.92 23.46
CA ALA A 169 9.82 2.92 24.81
C ALA A 169 10.25 1.51 25.24
N ASP A 170 9.43 0.47 24.97
CA ASP A 170 9.81 -0.91 25.22
C ASP A 170 11.05 -1.32 24.42
N ARG A 171 11.11 -1.03 23.13
CA ARG A 171 12.25 -1.42 22.28
C ARG A 171 13.52 -0.65 22.60
N ARG A 172 13.41 0.53 23.17
CA ARG A 172 14.55 1.30 23.71
C ARG A 172 15.18 0.61 24.92
N ALA A 173 14.33 0.04 25.77
CA ALA A 173 14.76 -0.69 26.97
C ALA A 173 15.09 -2.17 26.70
N ASN A 174 14.34 -2.81 25.81
CA ASN A 174 14.37 -4.23 25.50
C ASN A 174 14.49 -4.47 23.99
N PRO A 175 15.66 -4.29 23.36
CA PRO A 175 15.83 -4.49 21.91
C PRO A 175 15.47 -5.91 21.48
N ARG A 176 14.79 -6.05 20.32
CA ARG A 176 14.43 -7.31 19.67
C ARG A 176 14.85 -7.29 18.20
N ASP A 177 14.70 -8.42 17.51
CA ASP A 177 14.95 -8.48 16.06
C ASP A 177 13.70 -7.99 15.28
N ASP A 178 13.38 -6.71 15.45
CA ASP A 178 12.30 -6.04 14.76
C ASP A 178 12.74 -4.68 14.22
N LEU A 179 11.93 -4.09 13.33
CA LEU A 179 12.26 -2.81 12.71
C LEU A 179 12.23 -1.65 13.72
N THR A 180 11.33 -1.69 14.69
CA THR A 180 11.27 -0.64 15.73
C THR A 180 12.56 -0.59 16.53
N SER A 181 13.14 -1.74 16.92
CA SER A 181 14.45 -1.81 17.54
C SER A 181 15.57 -1.23 16.66
N VAL A 182 15.52 -1.55 15.35
CA VAL A 182 16.48 -0.98 14.38
C VAL A 182 16.38 0.53 14.32
N LEU A 183 15.17 1.09 14.27
CA LEU A 183 14.94 2.54 14.17
C LEU A 183 15.34 3.28 15.45
N VAL A 184 14.98 2.75 16.60
CA VAL A 184 15.27 3.35 17.92
C VAL A 184 16.78 3.47 18.18
N HIS A 185 17.57 2.52 17.63
CA HIS A 185 19.02 2.48 17.78
C HIS A 185 19.78 2.91 16.53
N ALA A 186 19.07 3.33 15.46
CA ALA A 186 19.71 3.78 14.24
C ALA A 186 20.45 5.09 14.44
N GLU A 187 21.66 5.16 13.88
CA GLU A 187 22.49 6.35 13.84
C GLU A 187 23.05 6.53 12.42
N VAL A 188 22.96 7.74 11.88
CA VAL A 188 23.51 8.12 10.59
C VAL A 188 24.31 9.39 10.77
N ASP A 189 25.59 9.37 10.40
CA ASP A 189 26.51 10.49 10.50
C ASP A 189 26.60 11.10 11.92
N GLY A 190 26.43 10.26 12.97
CA GLY A 190 26.43 10.69 14.36
C GLY A 190 25.08 11.22 14.87
N GLU A 191 24.07 11.30 14.02
CA GLU A 191 22.71 11.73 14.38
C GLU A 191 21.78 10.54 14.55
N ARG A 192 20.92 10.61 15.58
CA ARG A 192 19.83 9.65 15.83
C ARG A 192 18.52 10.24 15.38
N LEU A 193 17.55 9.33 15.13
CA LEU A 193 16.16 9.75 14.92
C LEU A 193 15.59 10.35 16.20
N GLU A 194 14.90 11.47 16.07
CA GLU A 194 14.07 11.99 17.14
C GLU A 194 12.82 11.12 17.34
N GLU A 195 12.25 11.13 18.54
CA GLU A 195 11.08 10.27 18.85
C GLU A 195 9.91 10.53 17.91
N HIS A 196 9.64 11.78 17.57
CA HIS A 196 8.56 12.11 16.64
C HIS A 196 8.82 11.58 15.21
N GLU A 197 10.07 11.56 14.75
CA GLU A 197 10.45 10.99 13.44
C GLU A 197 10.22 9.47 13.42
N ILE A 198 10.53 8.78 14.53
CA ILE A 198 10.29 7.34 14.67
C ILE A 198 8.78 7.07 14.67
N VAL A 199 7.99 7.82 15.47
CA VAL A 199 6.54 7.68 15.56
C VAL A 199 5.88 7.90 14.20
N MET A 200 6.24 8.98 13.49
CA MET A 200 5.66 9.28 12.18
C MET A 200 6.05 8.26 11.11
N GLY A 201 7.29 7.80 11.13
CA GLY A 201 7.74 6.75 10.22
C GLY A 201 7.11 5.39 10.53
N PHE A 202 6.97 5.03 11.80
CA PHE A 202 6.26 3.83 12.24
C PHE A 202 4.80 3.86 11.75
N PHE A 203 4.10 4.95 12.04
CA PHE A 203 2.73 5.15 11.58
C PHE A 203 2.60 5.00 10.05
N LEU A 204 3.47 5.68 9.30
CA LEU A 204 3.47 5.58 7.84
C LEU A 204 3.66 4.13 7.35
N LEU A 205 4.60 3.39 7.94
CA LEU A 205 4.89 2.02 7.50
C LEU A 205 3.76 1.05 7.81
N VAL A 206 3.15 1.16 8.99
CA VAL A 206 2.00 0.31 9.35
C VAL A 206 0.80 0.65 8.45
N ALA A 207 0.49 1.92 8.24
CA ALA A 207 -0.60 2.34 7.36
C ALA A 207 -0.37 1.88 5.90
N ALA A 208 0.83 2.11 5.36
CA ALA A 208 1.16 1.73 3.98
C ALA A 208 1.17 0.21 3.77
N GLY A 209 1.66 -0.56 4.75
CA GLY A 209 1.78 -2.02 4.66
C GLY A 209 0.47 -2.76 4.90
N ASN A 210 -0.44 -2.21 5.70
CA ASN A 210 -1.67 -2.91 6.09
C ASN A 210 -2.68 -3.06 4.95
N ASP A 211 -2.88 -2.04 4.11
CA ASP A 211 -3.98 -2.04 3.15
C ASP A 211 -3.55 -2.25 1.69
N SER A 212 -2.34 -1.88 1.31
CA SER A 212 -1.93 -1.93 -0.09
C SER A 212 -1.79 -3.36 -0.63
N THR A 213 -1.18 -4.25 0.14
CA THR A 213 -1.05 -5.68 -0.24
C THR A 213 -2.41 -6.37 -0.22
N LYS A 214 -3.24 -6.10 0.79
CA LYS A 214 -4.63 -6.57 0.87
C LYS A 214 -5.44 -6.18 -0.37
N ALA A 215 -5.37 -4.91 -0.78
CA ALA A 215 -6.08 -4.39 -1.94
C ALA A 215 -5.69 -5.10 -3.23
N THR A 216 -4.39 -5.26 -3.47
CA THR A 216 -3.87 -5.93 -4.67
C THR A 216 -4.20 -7.42 -4.67
N TYR A 217 -4.02 -8.11 -3.53
CA TYR A 217 -4.37 -9.54 -3.42
C TYR A 217 -5.85 -9.77 -3.70
N ALA A 218 -6.75 -9.04 -3.04
CA ALA A 218 -8.18 -9.21 -3.22
C ALA A 218 -8.62 -8.97 -4.68
N SER A 219 -8.07 -7.93 -5.32
CA SER A 219 -8.34 -7.65 -6.73
C SER A 219 -7.76 -8.71 -7.68
N ALA A 220 -6.57 -9.24 -7.39
CA ALA A 220 -5.95 -10.33 -8.13
C ALA A 220 -6.79 -11.62 -8.04
N MET A 221 -7.23 -11.99 -6.83
CA MET A 221 -8.07 -13.17 -6.61
C MET A 221 -9.42 -13.03 -7.30
N ARG A 222 -10.05 -11.85 -7.23
CA ARG A 222 -11.25 -11.55 -8.01
C ARG A 222 -11.01 -11.78 -9.51
N ALA A 223 -9.93 -11.22 -10.06
CA ALA A 223 -9.60 -11.38 -11.49
C ALA A 223 -9.37 -12.86 -11.85
N LEU A 224 -8.67 -13.63 -11.02
CA LEU A 224 -8.46 -15.06 -11.25
C LEU A 224 -9.76 -15.89 -11.17
N ILE A 225 -10.73 -15.46 -10.35
CA ILE A 225 -12.07 -16.10 -10.30
C ILE A 225 -12.88 -15.73 -11.56
N GLU A 226 -12.86 -14.47 -11.98
CA GLU A 226 -13.58 -13.97 -13.16
C GLU A 226 -12.95 -14.46 -14.49
N HIS A 227 -11.64 -14.85 -14.47
CA HIS A 227 -10.89 -15.37 -15.62
C HIS A 227 -10.35 -16.79 -15.33
N PRO A 228 -11.19 -17.83 -15.36
CA PRO A 228 -10.79 -19.20 -14.98
C PRO A 228 -9.72 -19.80 -15.91
N ASP A 229 -9.60 -19.32 -17.15
CA ASP A 229 -8.51 -19.66 -18.06
C ASP A 229 -7.14 -19.18 -17.51
N GLN A 230 -7.07 -17.97 -16.98
CA GLN A 230 -5.86 -17.42 -16.37
C GLN A 230 -5.52 -18.13 -15.05
N ARG A 231 -6.52 -18.45 -14.23
CA ARG A 231 -6.34 -19.24 -13.01
C ARG A 231 -5.77 -20.62 -13.31
N ARG A 232 -6.32 -21.31 -14.34
CA ARG A 232 -5.85 -22.63 -14.74
C ARG A 232 -4.37 -22.62 -15.14
N LEU A 233 -3.88 -21.58 -15.82
CA LEU A 233 -2.47 -21.48 -16.16
C LEU A 233 -1.57 -21.47 -14.91
N LEU A 234 -1.97 -20.79 -13.85
CA LEU A 234 -1.22 -20.76 -12.59
C LEU A 234 -1.29 -22.10 -11.83
N LEU A 235 -2.38 -22.83 -11.95
CA LEU A 235 -2.51 -24.18 -11.36
C LEU A 235 -1.65 -25.21 -12.12
N GLU A 236 -1.59 -25.10 -13.44
CA GLU A 236 -0.78 -25.98 -14.29
C GLU A 236 0.73 -25.67 -14.19
N ASP A 237 1.07 -24.39 -14.08
CA ASP A 237 2.46 -23.92 -13.96
C ASP A 237 2.60 -22.82 -12.87
N PRO A 238 2.80 -23.21 -11.61
CA PRO A 238 3.00 -22.27 -10.52
C PRO A 238 4.22 -21.33 -10.68
N SER A 239 5.16 -21.65 -11.59
CA SER A 239 6.30 -20.77 -11.86
C SER A 239 5.89 -19.44 -12.51
N LEU A 240 4.66 -19.33 -13.01
CA LEU A 240 4.07 -18.09 -13.54
C LEU A 240 3.60 -17.12 -12.43
N ILE A 241 3.43 -17.58 -11.19
CA ILE A 241 2.87 -16.76 -10.10
C ILE A 241 3.67 -15.46 -9.87
N PRO A 242 5.01 -15.43 -9.86
CA PRO A 242 5.74 -14.16 -9.74
C PRO A 242 5.38 -13.16 -10.85
N GLY A 243 5.25 -13.60 -12.10
CA GLY A 243 4.82 -12.74 -13.21
C GLY A 243 3.35 -12.28 -13.08
N ALA A 244 2.48 -13.17 -12.60
CA ALA A 244 1.09 -12.84 -12.30
C ALA A 244 0.94 -11.80 -11.17
N VAL A 245 1.86 -11.79 -10.20
CA VAL A 245 1.95 -10.73 -9.17
C VAL A 245 2.25 -9.37 -9.82
N GLU A 246 3.22 -9.30 -10.76
CA GLU A 246 3.52 -8.04 -11.46
C GLU A 246 2.33 -7.58 -12.31
N GLU A 247 1.60 -8.49 -12.97
CA GLU A 247 0.38 -8.15 -13.71
C GLU A 247 -0.75 -7.69 -12.79
N ALA A 248 -0.91 -8.31 -11.63
CA ALA A 248 -1.88 -7.87 -10.63
C ALA A 248 -1.56 -6.46 -10.09
N LEU A 249 -0.28 -6.18 -9.82
CA LEU A 249 0.18 -4.85 -9.43
C LEU A 249 -0.08 -3.81 -10.53
N ARG A 250 0.16 -4.16 -11.81
CA ARG A 250 -0.14 -3.30 -12.95
C ARG A 250 -1.63 -2.98 -13.04
N MET A 251 -2.46 -4.02 -13.05
CA MET A 251 -3.91 -3.88 -13.26
C MET A 251 -4.63 -3.25 -12.08
N PHE A 252 -4.17 -3.53 -10.86
CA PHE A 252 -4.85 -3.17 -9.61
C PHE A 252 -3.90 -2.46 -8.63
N PRO A 253 -3.30 -1.32 -9.03
CA PRO A 253 -2.48 -0.55 -8.11
C PRO A 253 -3.33 -0.13 -6.92
N ALA A 254 -2.84 -0.42 -5.71
CA ALA A 254 -3.58 -0.15 -4.47
C ALA A 254 -3.87 1.35 -4.27
N PHE A 255 -2.94 2.21 -4.69
CA PHE A 255 -3.15 3.65 -4.69
C PHE A 255 -3.50 4.11 -6.11
N ALA A 256 -4.66 4.75 -6.26
CA ALA A 256 -5.13 5.23 -7.55
C ALA A 256 -4.21 6.32 -8.12
N HIS A 257 -3.70 7.17 -7.24
CA HIS A 257 -2.86 8.32 -7.59
C HIS A 257 -1.94 8.74 -6.46
N PHE A 258 -0.95 9.57 -6.79
CA PHE A 258 -0.27 10.48 -5.87
C PHE A 258 -0.19 11.87 -6.49
N ARG A 259 -0.13 12.91 -5.63
CA ARG A 259 -0.03 14.30 -6.03
C ARG A 259 1.38 14.85 -5.82
N ARG A 260 1.67 15.87 -6.61
CA ARG A 260 2.78 16.81 -6.41
C ARG A 260 2.25 18.24 -6.55
N THR A 261 3.04 19.21 -6.10
CA THR A 261 2.77 20.63 -6.31
C THR A 261 3.95 21.25 -7.06
N ALA A 262 3.67 21.97 -8.15
CA ALA A 262 4.72 22.61 -8.93
C ALA A 262 5.41 23.72 -8.10
N THR A 263 6.73 23.69 -8.01
CA THR A 263 7.53 24.70 -7.28
C THR A 263 7.77 25.94 -8.10
N ARG A 264 7.64 25.86 -9.42
CA ARG A 264 7.90 26.90 -10.40
C ARG A 264 7.05 26.69 -11.64
N ASP A 265 6.94 27.73 -12.47
CA ASP A 265 6.37 27.60 -13.82
C ASP A 265 7.21 26.58 -14.61
N THR A 266 6.54 25.64 -15.23
CA THR A 266 7.14 24.57 -16.02
C THR A 266 6.24 24.15 -17.17
N GLU A 267 6.73 23.24 -18.00
CA GLU A 267 5.95 22.64 -19.09
C GLU A 267 6.03 21.12 -19.00
N LEU A 268 4.88 20.46 -19.20
CA LEU A 268 4.79 19.02 -19.31
C LEU A 268 3.96 18.68 -20.54
N ASN A 269 4.53 17.95 -21.48
CA ASN A 269 3.88 17.51 -22.72
C ASN A 269 3.18 18.68 -23.47
N GLY A 270 3.86 19.82 -23.65
CA GLY A 270 3.36 21.02 -24.31
C GLY A 270 2.30 21.81 -23.53
N ARG A 271 2.06 21.47 -22.26
CA ARG A 271 1.12 22.18 -21.38
C ARG A 271 1.87 22.96 -20.33
N ARG A 272 1.56 24.25 -20.21
CA ARG A 272 2.14 25.11 -19.17
C ARG A 272 1.49 24.83 -17.82
N ILE A 273 2.31 24.47 -16.83
CA ILE A 273 1.96 24.29 -15.42
C ILE A 273 2.55 25.48 -14.66
N ARG A 274 1.78 26.13 -13.82
CA ARG A 274 2.21 27.28 -13.02
C ARG A 274 2.75 26.84 -11.67
N ALA A 275 3.60 27.67 -11.09
CA ALA A 275 3.99 27.52 -9.69
C ALA A 275 2.74 27.47 -8.79
N GLY A 276 2.69 26.48 -7.89
CA GLY A 276 1.55 26.24 -7.01
C GLY A 276 0.49 25.28 -7.57
N ASP A 277 0.49 25.00 -8.89
CA ASP A 277 -0.48 24.08 -9.48
C ASP A 277 -0.35 22.67 -8.89
N LYS A 278 -1.49 22.03 -8.67
CA LYS A 278 -1.62 20.61 -8.27
C LYS A 278 -1.41 19.72 -9.51
N VAL A 279 -0.54 18.72 -9.38
CA VAL A 279 -0.20 17.75 -10.44
C VAL A 279 -0.44 16.35 -9.91
N VAL A 280 -1.46 15.67 -10.42
CA VAL A 280 -1.91 14.35 -9.95
C VAL A 280 -1.48 13.27 -10.94
N MET A 281 -0.65 12.36 -10.47
CA MET A 281 -0.14 11.20 -11.21
C MET A 281 -1.10 10.03 -11.02
N TRP A 282 -1.82 9.62 -12.08
CA TRP A 282 -2.81 8.54 -12.03
C TRP A 282 -2.18 7.19 -12.40
N TYR A 283 -1.83 6.40 -11.39
CA TYR A 283 -1.24 5.06 -11.60
C TYR A 283 -2.23 4.07 -12.22
N VAL A 284 -3.51 4.20 -11.92
CA VAL A 284 -4.57 3.39 -12.56
C VAL A 284 -4.66 3.61 -14.06
N SER A 285 -4.31 4.81 -14.54
CA SER A 285 -4.26 5.15 -15.95
C SER A 285 -2.91 4.81 -16.58
N SER A 286 -1.80 5.25 -15.97
CA SER A 286 -0.47 5.04 -16.52
C SER A 286 -0.08 3.56 -16.64
N ASN A 287 -0.61 2.70 -15.77
CA ASN A 287 -0.47 1.25 -15.86
C ASN A 287 -1.35 0.61 -16.94
N ARG A 288 -2.20 1.39 -17.61
CA ARG A 288 -3.01 1.00 -18.77
C ARG A 288 -2.69 1.82 -20.01
N ASP A 289 -1.53 2.43 -20.06
CA ASP A 289 -1.07 3.22 -21.20
C ASP A 289 -0.86 2.31 -22.42
N GLU A 290 -1.70 2.49 -23.43
CA GLU A 290 -1.67 1.69 -24.66
C GLU A 290 -0.40 1.88 -25.49
N THR A 291 0.38 2.93 -25.20
CA THR A 291 1.70 3.12 -25.82
C THR A 291 2.77 2.20 -25.21
N ARG A 292 2.49 1.62 -24.04
CA ARG A 292 3.38 0.73 -23.27
C ARG A 292 2.90 -0.71 -23.21
N TYR A 293 1.60 -0.93 -23.23
CA TYR A 293 1.01 -2.25 -23.06
C TYR A 293 0.07 -2.58 -24.21
N GLU A 294 0.30 -3.71 -24.86
CA GLU A 294 -0.67 -4.30 -25.78
C GLU A 294 -1.87 -4.84 -24.99
N ASP A 295 -3.09 -4.58 -25.46
CA ASP A 295 -4.34 -4.94 -24.75
C ASP A 295 -4.27 -4.56 -23.26
N PRO A 296 -4.13 -3.28 -22.90
CA PRO A 296 -3.82 -2.85 -21.54
C PRO A 296 -4.88 -3.22 -20.51
N ASP A 297 -6.13 -3.41 -20.92
CA ASP A 297 -7.25 -3.80 -20.06
C ASP A 297 -7.41 -5.32 -19.90
N ARG A 298 -6.64 -6.11 -20.63
CA ARG A 298 -6.62 -7.55 -20.49
C ARG A 298 -5.73 -7.97 -19.32
N PHE A 299 -6.30 -8.75 -18.39
CA PHE A 299 -5.54 -9.43 -17.34
C PHE A 299 -4.88 -10.68 -17.92
N ASP A 300 -3.54 -10.71 -17.94
CA ASP A 300 -2.77 -11.80 -18.52
C ASP A 300 -1.59 -12.18 -17.61
N VAL A 301 -1.69 -13.33 -16.94
CA VAL A 301 -0.71 -13.83 -15.96
C VAL A 301 0.68 -14.13 -16.56
N ARG A 302 0.79 -14.16 -17.89
CA ARG A 302 2.07 -14.35 -18.60
C ARG A 302 2.78 -13.04 -18.97
N ARG A 303 2.13 -11.90 -18.74
CA ARG A 303 2.66 -10.59 -19.17
C ARG A 303 3.97 -10.23 -18.50
N ASN A 304 4.12 -10.48 -17.17
CA ASN A 304 5.28 -10.06 -16.36
C ASN A 304 5.73 -8.62 -16.67
N PRO A 305 4.87 -7.61 -16.49
CA PRO A 305 5.09 -6.25 -16.96
C PRO A 305 5.99 -5.45 -16.03
N GLU A 306 6.69 -4.44 -16.58
CA GLU A 306 7.07 -3.28 -15.79
C GLU A 306 5.83 -2.44 -15.48
N HIS A 307 5.72 -1.89 -14.27
CA HIS A 307 4.56 -1.10 -13.85
C HIS A 307 4.93 0.01 -12.86
N GLN A 308 3.99 0.93 -12.62
CA GLN A 308 4.17 2.09 -11.76
C GLN A 308 3.41 2.00 -10.42
N ALA A 309 2.90 0.82 -10.04
CA ALA A 309 2.14 0.64 -8.80
C ALA A 309 2.93 0.98 -7.52
N PHE A 310 4.25 0.88 -7.58
CA PHE A 310 5.17 1.26 -6.50
C PHE A 310 5.72 2.69 -6.65
N GLY A 311 5.11 3.50 -7.48
CA GLY A 311 5.63 4.78 -7.95
C GLY A 311 6.45 4.63 -9.25
N ALA A 312 6.63 5.72 -9.96
CA ALA A 312 7.30 5.74 -11.26
C ALA A 312 8.80 6.05 -11.16
N GLY A 313 9.45 5.55 -10.13
CA GLY A 313 10.86 5.85 -9.83
C GLY A 313 11.06 7.14 -9.02
N GLY A 314 12.32 7.58 -8.89
CA GLY A 314 12.66 8.76 -8.12
C GLY A 314 12.72 8.52 -6.60
N ARG A 315 12.74 9.61 -5.84
CA ARG A 315 12.98 9.59 -4.39
C ARG A 315 11.90 8.84 -3.61
N HIS A 316 10.65 8.98 -4.02
CA HIS A 316 9.49 8.39 -3.35
C HIS A 316 9.13 6.97 -3.83
N PHE A 317 10.00 6.30 -4.60
CA PHE A 317 9.78 4.90 -4.97
C PHE A 317 9.56 4.04 -3.71
N CYS A 318 8.56 3.15 -3.75
CA CYS A 318 8.08 2.41 -2.59
C CYS A 318 9.20 1.64 -1.88
N LEU A 319 9.25 1.76 -0.56
CA LEU A 319 10.22 1.09 0.30
C LEU A 319 9.91 -0.41 0.45
N GLY A 320 8.62 -0.76 0.49
CA GLY A 320 8.10 -2.10 0.78
C GLY A 320 8.03 -3.05 -0.42
N THR A 321 8.62 -2.71 -1.57
CA THR A 321 8.44 -3.48 -2.82
C THR A 321 8.78 -4.96 -2.71
N ALA A 322 9.86 -5.30 -1.99
CA ALA A 322 10.28 -6.69 -1.80
C ALA A 322 9.30 -7.46 -0.91
N LEU A 323 8.81 -6.82 0.16
CA LEU A 323 7.85 -7.41 1.09
C LEU A 323 6.49 -7.64 0.40
N ALA A 324 5.96 -6.62 -0.28
CA ALA A 324 4.67 -6.72 -0.97
C ALA A 324 4.66 -7.84 -2.03
N ARG A 325 5.74 -7.96 -2.82
CA ARG A 325 5.87 -9.06 -3.80
C ARG A 325 5.92 -10.43 -3.14
N LEU A 326 6.64 -10.55 -2.04
CA LEU A 326 6.75 -11.79 -1.30
C LEU A 326 5.42 -12.21 -0.70
N GLU A 327 4.72 -11.29 -0.05
CA GLU A 327 3.38 -11.52 0.52
C GLU A 327 2.36 -11.90 -0.55
N LEU A 328 2.29 -11.14 -1.65
CA LEU A 328 1.36 -11.43 -2.75
C LEU A 328 1.62 -12.79 -3.36
N ARG A 329 2.89 -13.15 -3.59
CA ARG A 329 3.26 -14.45 -4.11
C ARG A 329 2.80 -15.57 -3.18
N ILE A 330 3.14 -15.50 -1.90
CA ILE A 330 2.76 -16.51 -0.90
C ILE A 330 1.25 -16.62 -0.78
N LEU A 331 0.54 -15.50 -0.67
CA LEU A 331 -0.92 -15.50 -0.56
C LEU A 331 -1.58 -16.16 -1.77
N ILE A 332 -1.14 -15.86 -2.99
CA ILE A 332 -1.69 -16.48 -4.21
C ILE A 332 -1.35 -17.97 -4.27
N GLU A 333 -0.09 -18.35 -4.01
CA GLU A 333 0.35 -19.75 -3.97
C GLU A 333 -0.50 -20.58 -3.01
N GLU A 334 -0.59 -20.15 -1.74
CA GLU A 334 -1.26 -20.90 -0.68
C GLU A 334 -2.78 -20.92 -0.85
N THR A 335 -3.37 -19.85 -1.39
CA THR A 335 -4.82 -19.81 -1.65
C THR A 335 -5.21 -20.72 -2.81
N LEU A 336 -4.49 -20.67 -3.93
CA LEU A 336 -4.76 -21.54 -5.08
C LEU A 336 -4.50 -23.00 -4.79
N ALA A 337 -3.49 -23.33 -3.96
CA ALA A 337 -3.21 -24.71 -3.56
C ALA A 337 -4.34 -25.33 -2.74
N ARG A 338 -5.06 -24.54 -1.92
CA ARG A 338 -6.15 -25.04 -1.06
C ARG A 338 -7.51 -24.94 -1.69
N TYR A 339 -7.75 -23.90 -2.47
CA TYR A 339 -9.06 -23.57 -3.04
C TYR A 339 -8.97 -23.30 -4.55
N PRO A 340 -8.54 -24.30 -5.35
CA PRO A 340 -8.30 -24.13 -6.79
C PRO A 340 -9.56 -23.78 -7.59
N GLU A 341 -10.75 -24.21 -7.10
CA GLU A 341 -12.02 -24.10 -7.83
C GLU A 341 -12.99 -23.09 -7.19
N MET A 342 -12.46 -22.17 -6.34
CA MET A 342 -13.31 -21.15 -5.71
C MET A 342 -14.06 -20.30 -6.74
N GLU A 343 -15.28 -19.88 -6.35
CA GLU A 343 -16.19 -19.05 -7.15
C GLU A 343 -16.70 -17.86 -6.33
N LEU A 344 -17.18 -16.80 -7.00
CA LEU A 344 -17.86 -15.72 -6.28
C LEU A 344 -19.15 -16.23 -5.61
N ALA A 345 -19.32 -15.98 -4.33
CA ALA A 345 -20.54 -16.26 -3.56
C ALA A 345 -21.48 -15.06 -3.48
N GLY A 346 -21.03 -13.89 -3.94
CA GLY A 346 -21.79 -12.65 -3.91
C GLY A 346 -21.07 -11.54 -4.69
N ARG A 347 -21.64 -10.33 -4.67
CA ARG A 347 -21.05 -9.18 -5.34
C ARG A 347 -19.88 -8.63 -4.51
N PRO A 348 -18.67 -8.50 -5.07
CA PRO A 348 -17.60 -7.77 -4.42
C PRO A 348 -17.97 -6.30 -4.17
N VAL A 349 -17.59 -5.76 -3.03
CA VAL A 349 -17.89 -4.37 -2.65
C VAL A 349 -16.60 -3.58 -2.55
N HIS A 350 -16.54 -2.45 -3.26
CA HIS A 350 -15.42 -1.51 -3.20
C HIS A 350 -15.54 -0.56 -2.02
N ALA A 351 -14.40 -0.14 -1.47
CA ALA A 351 -14.34 0.97 -0.53
C ALA A 351 -14.63 2.29 -1.25
N GLU A 352 -15.32 3.19 -0.58
CA GLU A 352 -15.54 4.55 -1.05
C GLU A 352 -14.33 5.41 -0.69
N SER A 353 -13.34 5.45 -1.58
CA SER A 353 -12.13 6.24 -1.38
C SER A 353 -11.64 6.84 -2.69
N PRO A 354 -11.30 8.14 -2.73
CA PRO A 354 -10.69 8.76 -3.90
C PRO A 354 -9.22 8.35 -4.08
N PHE A 355 -8.60 7.76 -3.06
CA PHE A 355 -7.16 7.51 -3.00
C PHE A 355 -6.80 6.02 -3.06
N ILE A 356 -7.46 5.20 -2.24
CA ILE A 356 -7.17 3.77 -2.19
C ILE A 356 -8.15 2.97 -3.08
N ASN A 357 -7.59 2.12 -3.93
CA ASN A 357 -8.34 1.25 -4.83
C ASN A 357 -8.43 -0.15 -4.21
N GLN A 358 -9.40 -0.38 -3.34
CA GLN A 358 -9.53 -1.64 -2.62
C GLN A 358 -10.96 -2.17 -2.57
N LEU A 359 -11.08 -3.49 -2.40
CA LEU A 359 -12.33 -4.15 -2.03
C LEU A 359 -12.50 -4.13 -0.50
N LYS A 360 -13.72 -3.84 -0.02
CA LYS A 360 -14.14 -4.05 1.38
C LYS A 360 -14.47 -5.50 1.64
N THR A 361 -15.07 -6.17 0.65
CA THR A 361 -15.49 -7.56 0.73
C THR A 361 -15.27 -8.26 -0.61
N LEU A 362 -14.85 -9.53 -0.53
CA LEU A 362 -14.77 -10.45 -1.67
C LEU A 362 -15.35 -11.81 -1.23
N PRO A 363 -16.69 -11.95 -1.22
CA PRO A 363 -17.33 -13.18 -0.80
C PRO A 363 -17.12 -14.29 -1.85
N VAL A 364 -16.60 -15.43 -1.39
CA VAL A 364 -16.32 -16.59 -2.23
C VAL A 364 -16.96 -17.84 -1.66
N ARG A 365 -17.35 -18.77 -2.54
CA ARG A 365 -17.60 -20.15 -2.21
C ARG A 365 -16.28 -20.90 -2.32
N LEU A 366 -15.89 -21.53 -1.22
CA LEU A 366 -14.76 -22.43 -1.18
C LEU A 366 -15.29 -23.77 -1.73
N ALA A 367 -14.87 -24.17 -2.93
CA ALA A 367 -15.24 -25.47 -3.44
C ALA A 367 -14.61 -26.56 -2.57
N PRO A 368 -15.26 -27.69 -2.37
CA PRO A 368 -14.77 -28.80 -1.56
C PRO A 368 -13.52 -29.46 -2.13
#